data_fbd8bc395817206aad2a712c4b6060e4
#
_entry.id   fbd8bc395817206aad2a712c4b6060e4
#
_cell.length_a   1.000
_cell.length_b   1.000
_cell.length_c   1.000
_cell.angle_alpha   90.00
_cell.angle_beta   90.00
_cell.angle_gamma   90.00
#
_symmetry.space_group_name_H-M   'P 1'
#
loop_
_entity.id
_entity.type
_entity.pdbx_description
1 polymer ?
#
loop_
_entity_poly.entity_id
_entity_poly.type
_entity_poly.pdbx_seq_one_letter_code
_entity_poly.pdbx_strand_id
1 'polypeptide(L)'
;MQSTIQDITMPKRKTKKRTKRRIKNKKIIPLNLKSLGNKIEAYPFVEIEWCDIEGDAGWSNTKDLNKEQLPTCVSKGYLVSQKNGVTRIFTDYIKTKDKPTFDSIGNTTIIPTAVIQSIKKLN
;
A
#
# COMPACT_ATOMS: atom_id res chain seq x y z
N MET A 1 33.43 -23.36 -13.37
CA MET A 1 32.97 -22.95 -13.19
C MET A 1 32.64 -21.84 -13.45
N GLN A 2 32.39 -21.26 -13.56
CA GLN A 2 32.12 -20.21 -13.78
C GLN A 2 31.23 -20.02 -14.69
N SER A 3 31.17 -20.24 -15.35
CA SER A 3 30.49 -20.08 -16.35
C SER A 3 29.15 -20.00 -16.09
N THR A 4 28.77 -20.32 -15.31
CA THR A 4 27.53 -20.31 -15.00
C THR A 4 26.95 -19.06 -15.11
N ILE A 5 27.51 -18.22 -14.77
CA ILE A 5 27.11 -17.03 -14.81
C ILE A 5 26.47 -16.60 -15.96
N GLN A 6 26.91 -16.81 -16.96
CA GLN A 6 26.45 -16.37 -18.07
C GLN A 6 25.13 -16.71 -18.33
N ASP A 7 24.68 -17.59 -17.97
CA ASP A 7 23.47 -17.97 -18.29
C ASP A 7 22.54 -17.05 -17.94
N ILE A 8 22.71 -16.51 -17.00
CA ILE A 8 21.90 -15.63 -16.54
C ILE A 8 21.52 -14.68 -17.46
N THR A 9 22.21 -14.44 -18.19
CA THR A 9 21.96 -13.44 -18.99
C THR A 9 20.88 -13.64 -19.82
N MET A 10 20.56 -13.93 -20.24
CA MET A 10 19.68 -14.05 -21.08
C MET A 10 18.66 -13.65 -21.20
N PRO A 11 18.14 -13.55 -21.05
CA PRO A 11 17.06 -13.40 -21.25
C PRO A 11 16.56 -12.37 -21.62
N LYS A 12 16.36 -12.04 -22.18
CA LYS A 12 15.93 -11.17 -22.55
C LYS A 12 14.81 -11.11 -22.82
N ARG A 13 14.18 -10.96 -22.85
CA ARG A 13 13.28 -10.84 -22.95
C ARG A 13 12.36 -10.63 -23.56
N LYS A 14 11.94 -10.48 -23.99
CA LYS A 14 11.12 -10.40 -24.66
C LYS A 14 10.09 -10.25 -24.02
N THR A 15 9.66 -10.13 -23.48
CA THR A 15 8.72 -10.11 -22.84
C THR A 15 8.04 -9.05 -22.82
N LYS A 16 7.99 -8.30 -23.05
CA LYS A 16 7.46 -7.28 -23.04
C LYS A 16 6.23 -7.18 -23.45
N LYS A 17 5.71 -7.37 -23.95
CA LYS A 17 4.64 -7.24 -24.45
C LYS A 17 3.64 -7.53 -23.58
N ARG A 18 3.41 -8.05 -22.95
CA ARG A 18 2.49 -8.39 -22.22
C ARG A 18 2.13 -7.41 -21.44
N THR A 19 2.53 -6.72 -21.26
CA THR A 19 2.44 -5.78 -20.45
C THR A 19 1.24 -5.12 -20.57
N LYS A 20 0.71 -5.08 -21.32
CA LYS A 20 -0.30 -4.45 -21.43
C LYS A 20 -1.33 -4.96 -20.76
N ARG A 21 -1.43 -5.62 -20.28
CA ARG A 21 -2.33 -6.18 -19.74
C ARG A 21 -2.73 -5.56 -18.74
N ARG A 22 -3.22 -5.05 -18.46
CA ARG A 22 -3.65 -4.43 -17.69
C ARG A 22 -3.86 -4.73 -16.53
N ILE A 23 -3.52 -4.61 -15.93
CA ILE A 23 -3.46 -4.91 -14.79
C ILE A 23 -4.09 -3.96 -14.07
N LYS A 24 -4.98 -4.07 -13.58
CA LYS A 24 -5.51 -3.26 -12.84
C LYS A 24 -4.75 -3.10 -11.70
N ASN A 25 -4.11 -2.12 -11.40
CA ASN A 25 -3.32 -1.92 -10.24
C ASN A 25 -4.27 -1.69 -9.11
N LYS A 26 -4.42 -2.67 -8.26
CA LYS A 26 -5.32 -2.56 -7.15
C LYS A 26 -4.71 -1.89 -5.95
N LYS A 27 -3.51 -1.34 -6.08
CA LYS A 27 -2.86 -0.65 -4.99
C LYS A 27 -3.10 0.84 -5.00
N ILE A 28 -3.61 1.36 -6.11
CA ILE A 28 -3.77 2.80 -6.27
C ILE A 28 -5.22 3.14 -6.52
N ILE A 29 -5.72 4.12 -5.83
CA ILE A 29 -7.04 4.65 -6.06
C ILE A 29 -6.86 6.07 -6.55
N PRO A 30 -7.39 6.41 -7.74
CA PRO A 30 -7.24 7.77 -8.25
C PRO A 30 -7.93 8.76 -7.33
N LEU A 31 -7.25 9.85 -7.07
CA LEU A 31 -7.80 10.90 -6.24
C LEU A 31 -7.65 12.23 -6.96
N ASN A 32 -8.66 13.05 -6.86
CA ASN A 32 -8.57 14.40 -7.32
C ASN A 32 -8.19 15.24 -6.12
N LEU A 33 -6.89 15.40 -5.91
CA LEU A 33 -6.41 16.06 -4.73
C LEU A 33 -6.87 17.49 -4.59
N LYS A 34 -7.20 18.13 -5.70
CA LYS A 34 -7.64 19.49 -5.62
C LYS A 34 -9.03 19.63 -5.03
N SER A 35 -9.81 18.58 -5.10
CA SER A 35 -11.17 18.67 -4.58
C SER A 35 -11.27 18.15 -3.16
N LEU A 36 -10.20 17.65 -2.60
CA LEU A 36 -10.24 17.23 -1.22
C LEU A 36 -10.26 18.51 -0.40
N GLY A 37 -10.67 18.50 0.71
CA GLY A 37 -10.74 19.68 1.55
C GLY A 37 -11.07 19.23 2.92
N ASN A 38 -11.94 19.93 3.58
CA ASN A 38 -12.29 19.60 4.94
C ASN A 38 -13.60 18.88 5.06
N LYS A 39 -14.13 18.33 3.98
CA LYS A 39 -15.37 17.57 4.04
C LYS A 39 -15.06 16.10 4.00
N ILE A 40 -15.57 15.37 4.96
CA ILE A 40 -15.22 13.97 5.06
C ILE A 40 -15.70 13.18 3.85
N GLU A 41 -16.76 13.62 3.20
CA GLU A 41 -17.28 12.91 2.05
C GLU A 41 -16.32 12.92 0.86
N ALA A 42 -15.35 13.82 0.87
CA ALA A 42 -14.38 13.89 -0.21
C ALA A 42 -13.33 12.80 -0.10
N TYR A 43 -13.24 12.12 1.05
CA TYR A 43 -12.21 11.13 1.29
C TYR A 43 -12.77 9.73 1.16
N PRO A 44 -12.24 8.91 0.25
CA PRO A 44 -12.74 7.55 0.14
C PRO A 44 -12.41 6.77 1.41
N PHE A 45 -13.36 5.99 1.88
CA PHE A 45 -13.11 5.12 3.01
C PHE A 45 -12.65 3.78 2.43
N VAL A 46 -11.47 3.34 2.80
CA VAL A 46 -10.83 2.21 2.16
C VAL A 46 -10.44 1.14 3.16
N GLU A 47 -10.29 -0.07 2.63
CA GLU A 47 -9.73 -1.18 3.38
C GLU A 47 -8.44 -1.57 2.65
N ILE A 48 -7.33 -1.63 3.37
CA ILE A 48 -6.03 -1.91 2.82
C ILE A 48 -5.50 -3.19 3.42
N GLU A 49 -5.09 -4.14 2.55
CA GLU A 49 -4.38 -5.32 2.99
C GLU A 49 -2.91 -5.12 2.65
N TRP A 50 -2.07 -5.25 3.63
CA TRP A 50 -0.65 -4.99 3.46
C TRP A 50 0.17 -5.97 4.27
N CYS A 51 1.44 -6.15 3.88
CA CYS A 51 2.32 -7.08 4.56
C CYS A 51 3.25 -6.31 5.48
N ASP A 52 3.30 -6.75 6.72
CA ASP A 52 4.16 -6.10 7.69
C ASP A 52 5.53 -6.73 7.69
N ILE A 53 6.51 -5.99 8.13
CA ILE A 53 7.85 -6.48 8.27
C ILE A 53 7.91 -7.34 9.51
N GLU A 54 8.69 -8.41 9.45
CA GLU A 54 8.91 -9.23 10.61
C GLU A 54 10.37 -9.40 10.89
N GLY A 55 10.73 -9.35 12.13
CA GLY A 55 12.08 -9.60 12.56
C GLY A 55 12.08 -10.45 13.81
N ASP A 56 13.14 -11.19 14.02
CA ASP A 56 13.25 -12.05 15.18
C ASP A 56 14.71 -11.99 15.61
N ALA A 57 14.94 -11.63 16.87
CA ALA A 57 16.29 -11.53 17.39
C ALA A 57 16.89 -12.88 17.75
N GLY A 58 16.13 -13.95 17.68
CA GLY A 58 16.61 -15.27 18.04
C GLY A 58 17.47 -15.90 16.95
N TRP A 59 17.87 -17.10 17.17
CA TRP A 59 18.71 -17.85 16.23
C TRP A 59 17.83 -18.74 15.38
N SER A 60 18.17 -18.85 14.10
CA SER A 60 17.45 -19.69 13.18
C SER A 60 18.42 -20.17 12.11
N ASN A 61 17.97 -20.97 11.18
CA ASN A 61 18.79 -21.41 10.07
C ASN A 61 18.15 -20.94 8.77
N THR A 62 18.92 -20.98 7.70
CA THR A 62 18.45 -20.42 6.45
C THR A 62 17.29 -21.21 5.87
N LYS A 63 17.25 -22.51 6.12
CA LYS A 63 16.18 -23.31 5.59
C LYS A 63 14.84 -22.92 6.20
N ASP A 64 14.84 -22.74 7.51
CA ASP A 64 13.60 -22.34 8.18
C ASP A 64 13.23 -20.91 7.83
N LEU A 65 14.20 -20.03 7.74
CA LEU A 65 13.92 -18.64 7.37
C LEU A 65 13.26 -18.58 6.01
N ASN A 66 13.68 -19.41 5.07
CA ASN A 66 13.09 -19.40 3.74
C ASN A 66 11.63 -19.80 3.71
N LYS A 67 11.13 -20.39 4.78
CA LYS A 67 9.73 -20.79 4.84
C LYS A 67 8.87 -19.74 5.51
N GLU A 68 9.49 -18.75 6.14
CA GLU A 68 8.73 -17.74 6.86
C GLU A 68 7.99 -16.85 5.89
N GLN A 69 6.83 -16.42 6.29
CA GLN A 69 6.03 -15.53 5.47
C GLN A 69 5.61 -14.34 6.28
N LEU A 70 5.38 -13.24 5.62
CA LEU A 70 4.97 -12.02 6.30
C LEU A 70 3.49 -12.08 6.65
N PRO A 71 3.13 -11.52 7.79
CA PRO A 71 1.72 -11.47 8.16
C PRO A 71 1.00 -10.45 7.27
N THR A 72 -0.24 -10.73 7.01
CA THR A 72 -1.10 -9.81 6.29
C THR A 72 -1.91 -9.01 7.29
N CYS A 73 -1.77 -7.70 7.20
CA CYS A 73 -2.49 -6.79 8.08
C CYS A 73 -3.62 -6.13 7.31
N VAL A 74 -4.66 -5.76 8.01
CA VAL A 74 -5.79 -5.07 7.41
C VAL A 74 -5.99 -3.76 8.15
N SER A 75 -5.99 -2.67 7.40
CA SER A 75 -6.22 -1.35 7.96
C SER A 75 -7.37 -0.69 7.21
N LYS A 76 -8.19 0.05 7.92
CA LYS A 76 -9.29 0.77 7.30
C LYS A 76 -9.19 2.23 7.68
N GLY A 77 -9.55 3.09 6.78
CA GLY A 77 -9.53 4.51 7.08
C GLY A 77 -9.85 5.34 5.85
N TYR A 78 -9.86 6.64 6.06
CA TYR A 78 -10.10 7.58 4.98
C TYR A 78 -8.79 7.85 4.27
N LEU A 79 -8.79 7.68 2.96
CA LEU A 79 -7.57 7.81 2.17
C LEU A 79 -7.26 9.27 1.87
N VAL A 80 -6.09 9.71 2.25
CA VAL A 80 -5.66 11.09 2.04
C VAL A 80 -4.82 11.22 0.79
N SER A 81 -3.85 10.36 0.60
CA SER A 81 -2.95 10.47 -0.54
C SER A 81 -2.16 9.20 -0.74
N GLN A 82 -1.68 9.03 -1.95
CA GLN A 82 -0.75 7.97 -2.29
C GLN A 82 0.34 8.61 -3.13
N LYS A 83 1.28 9.25 -2.48
CA LYS A 83 2.36 9.92 -3.17
C LYS A 83 3.64 9.77 -2.40
N ASN A 84 4.75 9.97 -3.08
CA ASN A 84 6.08 9.83 -2.50
C ASN A 84 6.29 8.45 -1.88
N GLY A 85 5.70 7.43 -2.52
CA GLY A 85 5.91 6.05 -2.11
C GLY A 85 5.14 5.60 -0.90
N VAL A 86 4.25 6.41 -0.37
CA VAL A 86 3.49 6.03 0.81
C VAL A 86 2.01 6.31 0.63
N THR A 87 1.20 5.52 1.32
CA THR A 87 -0.24 5.66 1.35
C THR A 87 -0.62 6.13 2.74
N ARG A 88 -1.40 7.21 2.83
CA ARG A 88 -1.75 7.83 4.10
C ARG A 88 -3.24 7.76 4.34
N ILE A 89 -3.61 7.31 5.51
CA ILE A 89 -5.01 7.22 5.90
C ILE A 89 -5.18 7.75 7.31
N PHE A 90 -6.40 8.10 7.67
CA PHE A 90 -6.75 8.46 9.04
C PHE A 90 -8.11 7.84 9.36
N THR A 91 -8.43 7.66 10.63
CA THR A 91 -9.70 7.10 11.02
C THR A 91 -10.56 8.07 11.83
N ASP A 92 -9.95 8.99 12.53
CA ASP A 92 -10.70 9.88 13.41
C ASP A 92 -10.57 11.32 12.96
N TYR A 93 -11.58 12.11 13.21
CA TYR A 93 -11.50 13.52 12.90
C TYR A 93 -12.37 14.31 13.88
N ILE A 94 -12.03 15.56 14.03
CA ILE A 94 -12.78 16.47 14.91
C ILE A 94 -13.67 17.34 14.03
N LYS A 95 -14.96 17.28 14.26
CA LYS A 95 -15.89 18.05 13.47
C LYS A 95 -15.77 19.52 13.81
N THR A 96 -15.87 20.36 12.80
CA THR A 96 -15.94 21.78 13.03
C THR A 96 -17.32 22.09 13.60
N LYS A 97 -17.36 22.91 14.61
CA LYS A 97 -18.61 23.23 15.24
C LYS A 97 -19.59 23.85 14.25
N ASP A 98 -20.80 23.30 14.21
CA ASP A 98 -21.88 23.82 13.38
C ASP A 98 -21.59 23.87 11.88
N LYS A 99 -20.68 23.06 11.39
CA LYS A 99 -20.35 23.01 9.96
C LYS A 99 -20.16 21.59 9.53
N PRO A 100 -20.33 21.29 8.25
CA PRO A 100 -20.12 19.93 7.74
C PRO A 100 -18.65 19.66 7.42
N THR A 101 -17.74 20.30 8.12
CA THR A 101 -16.31 20.17 7.88
C THR A 101 -15.62 19.61 9.10
N PHE A 102 -14.34 19.31 8.98
CA PHE A 102 -13.56 18.87 10.12
C PHE A 102 -12.32 19.74 10.27
N ASP A 103 -11.80 19.82 11.48
CA ASP A 103 -10.64 20.65 11.77
C ASP A 103 -9.33 19.87 11.74
N SER A 104 -9.30 18.73 12.34
CA SER A 104 -8.07 17.96 12.41
C SER A 104 -8.39 16.48 12.37
N ILE A 105 -7.37 15.69 12.12
CA ILE A 105 -7.52 14.25 11.98
C ILE A 105 -6.65 13.54 13.00
N GLY A 106 -7.02 12.31 13.29
CA GLY A 106 -6.30 11.51 14.26
C GLY A 106 -6.25 10.05 13.86
N ASN A 107 -5.44 9.30 14.57
CA ASN A 107 -5.22 7.89 14.27
C ASN A 107 -4.81 7.74 12.84
N THR A 108 -3.70 8.35 12.51
CA THR A 108 -3.18 8.34 11.15
C THR A 108 -2.25 7.15 10.98
N THR A 109 -2.21 6.64 9.76
CA THR A 109 -1.31 5.55 9.41
C THR A 109 -0.67 5.85 8.08
N ILE A 110 0.63 5.59 7.99
CA ILE A 110 1.37 5.77 6.76
C ILE A 110 1.95 4.42 6.40
N ILE A 111 1.59 3.90 5.25
CA ILE A 111 2.00 2.57 4.81
C ILE A 111 2.81 2.70 3.52
N PRO A 112 4.00 2.10 3.45
CA PRO A 112 4.71 2.11 2.18
C PRO A 112 3.83 1.45 1.11
N THR A 113 3.61 2.14 0.02
CA THR A 113 2.70 1.63 -1.01
C THR A 113 3.19 0.29 -1.55
N ALA A 114 4.49 0.08 -1.56
CA ALA A 114 5.05 -1.16 -2.09
C ALA A 114 4.63 -2.41 -1.32
N VAL A 115 4.27 -2.29 -0.04
CA VAL A 115 3.87 -3.46 0.74
C VAL A 115 2.37 -3.68 0.75
N ILE A 116 1.62 -2.84 0.06
CA ILE A 116 0.18 -2.98 -0.03
C ILE A 116 -0.13 -4.07 -1.04
N GLN A 117 -0.96 -5.01 -0.68
CA GLN A 117 -1.37 -6.06 -1.57
C GLN A 117 -2.68 -5.72 -2.26
N SER A 118 -3.57 -5.06 -1.58
CA SER A 118 -4.82 -4.63 -2.20
C SER A 118 -5.40 -3.47 -1.42
N ILE A 119 -6.19 -2.68 -2.11
CA ILE A 119 -6.90 -1.57 -1.50
C ILE A 119 -8.25 -1.48 -2.18
N LYS A 120 -9.30 -1.34 -1.42
CA LYS A 120 -10.63 -1.24 -2.01
C LYS A 120 -11.45 -0.20 -1.29
N LYS A 121 -12.31 0.47 -2.04
CA LYS A 121 -13.21 1.44 -1.47
C LYS A 121 -14.35 0.73 -0.81
N LEU A 122 -14.75 1.21 0.33
CA LEU A 122 -15.84 0.64 1.07
C LEU A 122 -17.12 1.49 0.99
N ASN A 123 -17.02 2.68 0.44
CA ASN A 123 -18.20 3.54 0.33
C ASN A 123 -18.47 4.00 -1.09
#